data_7546c98b74e0e65bb42ea6d6be8183c2
#
_entry.id   7546c98b74e0e65bb42ea6d6be8183c2
#
_cell.length_a   1.000
_cell.length_b   1.000
_cell.length_c   1.000
_cell.angle_alpha   90.00
_cell.angle_beta   90.00
_cell.angle_gamma   90.00
#
_symmetry.space_group_name_H-M   'P 1'
#
loop_
_entity.id
_entity.type
_entity.pdbx_description
1 polymer ?
#
loop_
_entity_poly.entity_id
_entity_poly.type
_entity_poly.pdbx_seq_one_letter_code
_entity_poly.pdbx_strand_id
1 'polypeptide(L)'
;MPALLYTLGFVTLYLLAICTPWGQRAENALFRLGEQGSEQAWIYPLSGADYGSTPLPPMELSAKPTLMVGLAVIVVLTLLRRCWRQGCAALGVVILATGGKEILKSTLPRPDLVGAPENLLDQGFPSGHTVIPAALTLAAALVVSPRIRPYVATTGVLWLACIAAASATMGGHRPSEVLGATLLACAWYGLATWLLPPDATRSPRALPAITLTLAMAIALVSGARDDTLTRSLTSAATGFICAALVWHAAAGRPTHTARSARS
;
A
#
# COMPACT_ATOMS: atom_id res chain seq x y z
N MET A 1 -2.57 14.02 14.81
CA MET A 1 -2.76 14.14 13.35
C MET A 1 -2.24 12.86 12.68
N PRO A 2 -3.09 12.01 12.09
CA PRO A 2 -2.64 10.70 11.57
C PRO A 2 -1.66 10.83 10.40
N ALA A 3 -1.84 11.81 9.50
CA ALA A 3 -0.91 12.04 8.40
C ALA A 3 0.53 12.22 8.88
N LEU A 4 0.77 13.01 9.93
CA LEU A 4 2.09 13.24 10.49
C LEU A 4 2.72 11.95 11.03
N LEU A 5 1.94 11.09 11.69
CA LEU A 5 2.43 9.81 12.21
C LEU A 5 2.88 8.87 11.07
N TYR A 6 2.10 8.79 9.99
CA TYR A 6 2.48 7.99 8.81
C TYR A 6 3.71 8.57 8.10
N THR A 7 3.81 9.90 8.00
CA THR A 7 5.00 10.56 7.42
C THR A 7 6.24 10.32 8.30
N LEU A 8 6.11 10.46 9.63
CA LEU A 8 7.21 10.14 10.55
C LEU A 8 7.61 8.67 10.44
N GLY A 9 6.63 7.75 10.39
CA GLY A 9 6.89 6.32 10.17
C GLY A 9 7.64 6.06 8.87
N PHE A 10 7.24 6.72 7.77
CA PHE A 10 7.93 6.64 6.48
C PHE A 10 9.38 7.09 6.56
N VAL A 11 9.63 8.27 7.15
CA VAL A 11 10.98 8.83 7.30
C VAL A 11 11.83 7.96 8.21
N THR A 12 11.29 7.53 9.36
CA THR A 12 12.00 6.65 10.29
C THR A 12 12.38 5.31 9.63
N LEU A 13 11.45 4.72 8.89
CA LEU A 13 11.70 3.48 8.16
C LEU A 13 12.81 3.65 7.11
N TYR A 14 12.76 4.74 6.32
CA TYR A 14 13.81 5.06 5.35
C TYR A 14 15.17 5.21 6.03
N LEU A 15 15.24 6.02 7.09
CA LEU A 15 16.49 6.26 7.81
C LEU A 15 17.05 4.97 8.42
N LEU A 16 16.24 4.15 9.06
CA LEU A 16 16.70 2.93 9.72
C LEU A 16 17.06 1.82 8.74
N ALA A 17 16.23 1.56 7.73
CA ALA A 17 16.42 0.44 6.81
C ALA A 17 17.47 0.74 5.74
N ILE A 18 17.48 1.98 5.21
CA ILE A 18 18.30 2.33 4.04
C ILE A 18 19.55 3.11 4.42
N CYS A 19 19.44 4.02 5.40
CA CYS A 19 20.55 4.89 5.78
C CYS A 19 21.41 4.35 6.93
N THR A 20 21.23 3.08 7.37
CA THR A 20 22.10 2.45 8.35
C THR A 20 22.74 1.17 7.81
N PRO A 21 24.02 0.86 8.17
CA PRO A 21 24.66 -0.38 7.76
C PRO A 21 23.94 -1.63 8.29
N TRP A 22 23.36 -1.52 9.49
CA TRP A 22 22.62 -2.60 10.11
C TRP A 22 21.30 -2.91 9.34
N GLY A 23 20.53 -1.87 9.02
CA GLY A 23 19.31 -2.00 8.23
C GLY A 23 19.58 -2.61 6.87
N GLN A 24 20.61 -2.12 6.16
CA GLN A 24 20.98 -2.66 4.85
C GLN A 24 21.41 -4.13 4.92
N ARG A 25 22.18 -4.54 5.92
CA ARG A 25 22.56 -5.96 6.10
C ARG A 25 21.33 -6.83 6.33
N ALA A 26 20.41 -6.40 7.20
CA ALA A 26 19.19 -7.13 7.48
C ALA A 26 18.32 -7.29 6.22
N GLU A 27 18.14 -6.21 5.46
CA GLU A 27 17.33 -6.25 4.24
C GLU A 27 17.98 -7.06 3.12
N ASN A 28 19.29 -6.90 2.92
CA ASN A 28 20.02 -7.67 1.90
C ASN A 28 20.03 -9.18 2.21
N ALA A 29 20.02 -9.58 3.48
CA ALA A 29 19.91 -10.99 3.87
C ALA A 29 18.52 -11.60 3.53
N LEU A 30 17.48 -10.77 3.45
CA LEU A 30 16.11 -11.20 3.10
C LEU A 30 15.84 -11.12 1.59
N PHE A 31 16.60 -10.30 0.87
CA PHE A 31 16.36 -10.02 -0.54
C PHE A 31 17.02 -11.09 -1.43
N ARG A 32 16.27 -11.63 -2.39
CA ARG A 32 16.79 -12.55 -3.42
C ARG A 32 16.82 -11.87 -4.77
N LEU A 33 17.99 -11.89 -5.38
CA LEU A 33 18.16 -11.46 -6.75
C LEU A 33 18.03 -12.65 -7.71
N GLY A 34 17.21 -12.46 -8.75
CA GLY A 34 17.24 -13.29 -9.94
C GLY A 34 16.37 -14.56 -9.93
N GLU A 35 15.76 -14.93 -8.82
CA GLU A 35 14.76 -16.00 -8.79
C GLU A 35 13.33 -15.45 -8.94
N GLN A 36 13.11 -14.62 -9.94
CA GLN A 36 11.75 -14.29 -10.38
C GLN A 36 11.18 -15.54 -11.05
N GLY A 37 10.71 -16.47 -10.22
CA GLY A 37 10.09 -17.68 -10.71
C GLY A 37 8.84 -17.32 -11.52
N SER A 38 8.75 -17.89 -12.72
CA SER A 38 7.59 -17.80 -13.61
C SER A 38 6.27 -18.21 -12.92
N GLU A 39 6.35 -18.94 -11.83
CA GLU A 39 5.20 -19.42 -11.06
C GLU A 39 4.38 -18.32 -10.35
N GLN A 40 4.93 -17.12 -10.21
CA GLN A 40 4.29 -16.02 -9.48
C GLN A 40 3.87 -14.87 -10.41
N ALA A 41 3.97 -15.03 -11.72
CA ALA A 41 3.57 -14.03 -12.71
C ALA A 41 2.11 -13.54 -12.58
N TRP A 42 1.24 -14.33 -11.94
CA TRP A 42 -0.16 -14.00 -11.69
C TRP A 42 -0.35 -12.75 -10.81
N ILE A 43 0.67 -12.39 -10.02
CA ILE A 43 0.55 -11.26 -9.09
C ILE A 43 0.72 -9.90 -9.80
N TYR A 44 1.48 -9.85 -10.88
CA TYR A 44 1.75 -8.60 -11.59
C TYR A 44 0.49 -7.91 -12.09
N PRO A 45 -0.43 -8.60 -12.81
CA PRO A 45 -1.70 -7.99 -13.22
C PRO A 45 -2.54 -7.51 -12.03
N LEU A 46 -2.52 -8.25 -10.91
CA LEU A 46 -3.28 -7.91 -9.70
C LEU A 46 -2.68 -6.75 -8.91
N SER A 47 -1.36 -6.53 -9.01
CA SER A 47 -0.69 -5.40 -8.37
C SER A 47 -0.80 -4.10 -9.17
N GLY A 48 -1.19 -4.18 -10.44
CA GLY A 48 -1.27 -3.03 -11.35
C GLY A 48 0.09 -2.49 -11.78
N ALA A 49 1.17 -3.18 -11.48
CA ALA A 49 2.52 -2.87 -11.91
C ALA A 49 3.09 -4.08 -12.63
N ASP A 50 2.97 -4.10 -13.93
CA ASP A 50 3.53 -5.15 -14.76
C ASP A 50 4.81 -4.63 -15.44
N TYR A 51 5.93 -5.27 -15.14
CA TYR A 51 7.25 -4.90 -15.69
C TYR A 51 7.72 -5.83 -16.81
N GLY A 52 6.95 -6.79 -17.22
CA GLY A 52 7.41 -7.82 -18.12
C GLY A 52 6.43 -8.34 -19.16
N SER A 53 5.20 -7.83 -19.23
CA SER A 53 4.25 -8.31 -20.21
C SER A 53 4.48 -7.69 -21.59
N THR A 54 4.26 -8.51 -22.60
CA THR A 54 4.16 -8.05 -23.98
C THR A 54 3.03 -7.02 -24.10
N PRO A 55 3.29 -5.80 -24.59
CA PRO A 55 2.26 -4.81 -24.76
C PRO A 55 1.19 -5.31 -25.71
N LEU A 56 -0.09 -5.19 -25.31
CA LEU A 56 -1.19 -5.37 -26.24
C LEU A 56 -1.16 -4.21 -27.24
N PRO A 57 -0.90 -4.44 -28.53
CA PRO A 57 -1.00 -3.37 -29.52
C PRO A 57 -2.43 -2.82 -29.55
N PRO A 58 -2.65 -1.49 -29.68
CA PRO A 58 -1.66 -0.45 -29.97
C PRO A 58 -1.22 0.38 -28.74
N MET A 59 -1.48 -0.05 -27.53
CA MET A 59 -1.22 0.76 -26.36
C MET A 59 -0.26 0.06 -25.40
N GLU A 60 0.85 0.72 -25.07
CA GLU A 60 1.72 0.38 -23.93
C GLU A 60 1.02 0.64 -22.58
N LEU A 61 -0.29 0.46 -22.51
CA LEU A 61 -1.11 0.60 -21.31
C LEU A 61 -1.01 -0.61 -20.38
N SER A 62 -0.32 -1.64 -20.81
CA SER A 62 -0.12 -2.87 -20.05
C SER A 62 0.60 -2.66 -18.71
N ALA A 63 1.37 -1.59 -18.60
CA ALA A 63 2.17 -1.36 -17.38
C ALA A 63 1.36 -1.01 -16.13
N LYS A 64 0.09 -0.59 -16.25
CA LYS A 64 -0.71 -0.17 -15.08
C LYS A 64 -2.24 -0.33 -15.28
N PRO A 65 -2.75 -1.44 -15.77
CA PRO A 65 -4.19 -1.58 -16.08
C PRO A 65 -5.06 -1.42 -14.83
N THR A 66 -4.63 -1.96 -13.69
CA THR A 66 -5.35 -1.86 -12.41
C THR A 66 -5.45 -0.42 -11.92
N LEU A 67 -4.39 0.38 -12.09
CA LEU A 67 -4.41 1.81 -11.76
C LEU A 67 -5.41 2.57 -12.62
N MET A 68 -5.40 2.33 -13.94
CA MET A 68 -6.32 2.98 -14.87
C MET A 68 -7.78 2.62 -14.62
N VAL A 69 -8.06 1.33 -14.39
CA VAL A 69 -9.40 0.85 -14.03
C VAL A 69 -9.85 1.46 -12.71
N GLY A 70 -8.97 1.45 -11.69
CA GLY A 70 -9.26 2.03 -10.39
C GLY A 70 -9.57 3.53 -10.46
N LEU A 71 -8.78 4.29 -11.23
CA LEU A 71 -9.03 5.72 -11.46
C LEU A 71 -10.37 5.94 -12.19
N ALA A 72 -10.65 5.16 -13.23
CA ALA A 72 -11.92 5.24 -13.95
C ALA A 72 -13.12 4.98 -13.02
N VAL A 73 -13.04 3.95 -12.17
CA VAL A 73 -14.08 3.64 -11.17
C VAL A 73 -14.25 4.81 -10.19
N ILE A 74 -13.17 5.39 -9.68
CA ILE A 74 -13.23 6.56 -8.78
C ILE A 74 -13.93 7.74 -9.45
N VAL A 75 -13.57 8.03 -10.72
CA VAL A 75 -14.19 9.11 -11.50
C VAL A 75 -15.68 8.84 -11.70
N VAL A 76 -16.05 7.65 -12.19
CA VAL A 76 -17.45 7.27 -12.42
C VAL A 76 -18.27 7.37 -11.12
N LEU A 77 -17.77 6.84 -10.01
CA LEU A 77 -18.46 6.95 -8.71
C LEU A 77 -18.60 8.39 -8.25
N THR A 78 -17.58 9.22 -8.48
CA THR A 78 -17.63 10.66 -8.16
C THR A 78 -18.72 11.36 -8.95
N LEU A 79 -18.83 11.09 -10.25
CA LEU A 79 -19.85 11.66 -11.13
C LEU A 79 -21.27 11.21 -10.74
N LEU A 80 -21.47 9.89 -10.61
CA LEU A 80 -22.78 9.30 -10.27
C LEU A 80 -23.29 9.78 -8.92
N ARG A 81 -22.40 9.92 -7.94
CA ARG A 81 -22.76 10.34 -6.59
C ARG A 81 -22.68 11.84 -6.36
N ARG A 82 -22.20 12.60 -7.34
CA ARG A 82 -21.98 14.06 -7.27
C ARG A 82 -21.16 14.47 -6.05
N CYS A 83 -20.22 13.63 -5.61
CA CYS A 83 -19.37 13.85 -4.43
C CYS A 83 -18.01 14.47 -4.81
N TRP A 84 -18.01 15.63 -5.45
CA TRP A 84 -16.84 16.26 -6.05
C TRP A 84 -15.66 16.43 -5.09
N ARG A 85 -15.92 16.88 -3.85
CA ARG A 85 -14.86 17.07 -2.85
C ARG A 85 -14.17 15.77 -2.50
N GLN A 86 -14.94 14.69 -2.26
CA GLN A 86 -14.39 13.37 -2.00
C GLN A 86 -13.67 12.81 -3.25
N GLY A 87 -14.21 13.04 -4.44
CA GLY A 87 -13.61 12.64 -5.71
C GLY A 87 -12.27 13.30 -5.96
N CYS A 88 -12.19 14.63 -5.80
CA CYS A 88 -10.92 15.34 -5.90
C CYS A 88 -9.89 14.87 -4.87
N ALA A 89 -10.33 14.64 -3.63
CA ALA A 89 -9.46 14.13 -2.57
C ALA A 89 -8.97 12.70 -2.89
N ALA A 90 -9.86 11.82 -3.39
CA ALA A 90 -9.52 10.46 -3.77
C ALA A 90 -8.52 10.42 -4.95
N LEU A 91 -8.75 11.22 -5.98
CA LEU A 91 -7.81 11.37 -7.10
C LEU A 91 -6.47 11.93 -6.60
N GLY A 92 -6.51 12.94 -5.72
CA GLY A 92 -5.32 13.49 -5.08
C GLY A 92 -4.51 12.43 -4.33
N VAL A 93 -5.16 11.57 -3.54
CA VAL A 93 -4.49 10.46 -2.85
C VAL A 93 -3.77 9.54 -3.83
N VAL A 94 -4.44 9.12 -4.91
CA VAL A 94 -3.83 8.21 -5.89
C VAL A 94 -2.68 8.89 -6.63
N ILE A 95 -2.89 10.10 -7.14
CA ILE A 95 -1.88 10.83 -7.93
C ILE A 95 -0.65 11.15 -7.07
N LEU A 96 -0.87 11.65 -5.85
CA LEU A 96 0.23 12.05 -4.96
C LEU A 96 0.97 10.83 -4.38
N ALA A 97 0.29 9.72 -4.14
CA ALA A 97 0.95 8.49 -3.71
C ALA A 97 1.76 7.86 -4.85
N THR A 98 1.18 7.73 -6.05
CA THR A 98 1.87 7.10 -7.18
C THR A 98 2.92 8.03 -7.82
N GLY A 99 2.60 9.30 -8.04
CA GLY A 99 3.57 10.29 -8.54
C GLY A 99 4.64 10.62 -7.50
N GLY A 100 4.25 10.79 -6.24
CA GLY A 100 5.19 11.01 -5.14
C GLY A 100 6.18 9.84 -4.99
N LYS A 101 5.73 8.61 -5.20
CA LYS A 101 6.61 7.43 -5.23
C LYS A 101 7.69 7.56 -6.31
N GLU A 102 7.36 7.98 -7.52
CA GLU A 102 8.36 8.15 -8.60
C GLU A 102 9.38 9.25 -8.26
N ILE A 103 8.91 10.39 -7.72
CA ILE A 103 9.79 11.47 -7.28
C ILE A 103 10.71 11.00 -6.15
N LEU A 104 10.17 10.33 -5.14
CA LEU A 104 10.95 9.82 -4.01
C LEU A 104 11.98 8.79 -4.46
N LYS A 105 11.59 7.89 -5.37
CA LYS A 105 12.49 6.89 -5.94
C LYS A 105 13.67 7.51 -6.70
N SER A 106 13.46 8.65 -7.34
CA SER A 106 14.52 9.36 -8.06
C SER A 106 15.38 10.28 -7.17
N THR A 107 14.85 10.70 -6.02
CA THR A 107 15.51 11.71 -5.17
C THR A 107 16.11 11.14 -3.88
N LEU A 108 15.56 10.05 -3.35
CA LEU A 108 16.06 9.42 -2.12
C LEU A 108 17.25 8.50 -2.46
N PRO A 109 18.47 8.84 -2.02
CA PRO A 109 19.62 7.98 -2.31
C PRO A 109 19.58 6.68 -1.51
N ARG A 110 20.14 5.62 -2.10
CA ARG A 110 20.51 4.40 -1.39
C ARG A 110 22.04 4.32 -1.34
N PRO A 111 22.68 4.87 -0.30
CA PRO A 111 24.14 4.81 -0.19
C PRO A 111 24.58 3.34 0.01
N ASP A 112 25.71 2.96 -0.55
CA ASP A 112 26.32 1.67 -0.22
C ASP A 112 27.09 1.81 1.08
N LEU A 113 26.51 1.28 2.17
CA LEU A 113 27.09 1.32 3.51
C LEU A 113 27.73 -0.03 3.92
N VAL A 114 27.58 -1.06 3.08
CA VAL A 114 27.96 -2.43 3.46
C VAL A 114 28.81 -3.14 2.40
N GLY A 115 29.18 -2.48 1.31
CA GLY A 115 29.93 -3.09 0.20
C GLY A 115 29.08 -4.11 -0.55
N ALA A 116 27.82 -3.82 -0.81
CA ALA A 116 26.89 -4.72 -1.46
C ALA A 116 27.19 -4.83 -2.98
N PRO A 117 26.95 -5.99 -3.61
CA PRO A 117 26.98 -6.11 -5.07
C PRO A 117 26.05 -5.10 -5.76
N GLU A 118 26.43 -4.63 -6.97
CA GLU A 118 25.67 -3.57 -7.69
C GLU A 118 24.19 -3.88 -7.83
N ASN A 119 23.85 -5.13 -8.06
CA ASN A 119 22.47 -5.60 -8.19
C ASN A 119 21.64 -5.47 -6.90
N LEU A 120 22.27 -5.29 -5.73
CA LEU A 120 21.62 -4.99 -4.46
C LEU A 120 21.50 -3.49 -4.17
N LEU A 121 22.10 -2.63 -5.01
CA LEU A 121 22.09 -1.19 -4.85
C LEU A 121 20.88 -0.52 -5.52
N ASP A 122 20.07 -1.27 -6.27
CA ASP A 122 18.90 -0.75 -6.96
C ASP A 122 17.95 -0.03 -6.01
N GLN A 123 17.52 1.16 -6.45
CA GLN A 123 16.59 2.01 -5.73
C GLN A 123 15.16 1.50 -5.89
N GLY A 124 14.73 0.62 -4.99
CA GLY A 124 13.37 0.08 -4.96
C GLY A 124 12.38 0.86 -4.08
N PHE A 125 12.87 1.77 -3.23
CA PHE A 125 12.06 2.46 -2.22
C PHE A 125 11.42 3.76 -2.76
N PRO A 126 10.09 3.93 -2.58
CA PRO A 126 9.10 2.95 -2.13
C PRO A 126 8.54 2.07 -3.27
N SER A 127 7.96 0.89 -2.93
CA SER A 127 7.45 -0.10 -3.89
C SER A 127 6.29 0.41 -4.75
N GLY A 128 6.40 0.25 -6.07
CA GLY A 128 5.31 0.56 -7.02
C GLY A 128 4.13 -0.42 -6.92
N HIS A 129 4.41 -1.71 -6.71
CA HIS A 129 3.38 -2.75 -6.62
C HIS A 129 2.46 -2.56 -5.42
N THR A 130 2.98 -2.04 -4.32
CA THR A 130 2.23 -1.89 -3.07
C THR A 130 1.52 -0.54 -2.97
N VAL A 131 2.10 0.54 -3.53
CA VAL A 131 1.49 1.88 -3.44
C VAL A 131 0.15 1.94 -4.17
N ILE A 132 0.01 1.24 -5.31
CA ILE A 132 -1.21 1.25 -6.12
C ILE A 132 -2.40 0.64 -5.34
N PRO A 133 -2.35 -0.62 -4.87
CA PRO A 133 -3.48 -1.19 -4.12
C PRO A 133 -3.77 -0.44 -2.83
N ALA A 134 -2.75 0.06 -2.11
CA ALA A 134 -2.96 0.86 -0.91
C ALA A 134 -3.69 2.17 -1.23
N ALA A 135 -3.22 2.94 -2.22
CA ALA A 135 -3.83 4.21 -2.60
C ALA A 135 -5.23 4.03 -3.18
N LEU A 136 -5.46 3.05 -4.05
CA LEU A 136 -6.78 2.76 -4.62
C LEU A 136 -7.79 2.33 -3.56
N THR A 137 -7.39 1.49 -2.60
CA THR A 137 -8.25 1.07 -1.48
C THR A 137 -8.71 2.27 -0.65
N LEU A 138 -7.76 3.12 -0.26
CA LEU A 138 -8.04 4.30 0.54
C LEU A 138 -8.86 5.34 -0.23
N ALA A 139 -8.55 5.57 -1.50
CA ALA A 139 -9.29 6.47 -2.38
C ALA A 139 -10.72 5.99 -2.64
N ALA A 140 -10.92 4.70 -2.91
CA ALA A 140 -12.24 4.12 -3.07
C ALA A 140 -13.09 4.29 -1.80
N ALA A 141 -12.50 4.13 -0.62
CA ALA A 141 -13.18 4.35 0.64
C ALA A 141 -13.71 5.80 0.82
N LEU A 142 -13.14 6.81 0.13
CA LEU A 142 -13.65 8.19 0.16
C LEU A 142 -14.89 8.39 -0.71
N VAL A 143 -14.95 7.75 -1.88
CA VAL A 143 -16.00 8.01 -2.88
C VAL A 143 -17.18 7.06 -2.80
N VAL A 144 -17.03 5.87 -2.19
CA VAL A 144 -18.14 4.93 -2.02
C VAL A 144 -19.14 5.38 -0.95
N SER A 145 -20.37 4.83 -1.01
CA SER A 145 -21.38 5.17 0.00
C SER A 145 -20.96 4.69 1.40
N PRO A 146 -21.36 5.37 2.46
CA PRO A 146 -21.00 4.97 3.83
C PRO A 146 -21.43 3.55 4.18
N ARG A 147 -22.51 3.03 3.56
CA ARG A 147 -23.04 1.67 3.80
C ARG A 147 -22.14 0.58 3.24
N ILE A 148 -21.53 0.81 2.08
CA ILE A 148 -20.66 -0.19 1.40
C ILE A 148 -19.19 0.03 1.69
N ARG A 149 -18.81 1.19 2.27
CA ARG A 149 -17.42 1.52 2.62
C ARG A 149 -16.70 0.42 3.41
N PRO A 150 -17.29 -0.20 4.45
CA PRO A 150 -16.61 -1.26 5.18
C PRO A 150 -16.26 -2.48 4.31
N TYR A 151 -17.12 -2.84 3.38
CA TYR A 151 -16.87 -3.97 2.46
C TYR A 151 -15.77 -3.66 1.47
N VAL A 152 -15.79 -2.46 0.87
CA VAL A 152 -14.74 -2.01 -0.07
C VAL A 152 -13.40 -1.90 0.64
N ALA A 153 -13.37 -1.34 1.84
CA ALA A 153 -12.14 -1.26 2.64
C ALA A 153 -11.64 -2.65 3.05
N THR A 154 -12.52 -3.56 3.47
CA THR A 154 -12.17 -4.95 3.78
C THR A 154 -11.55 -5.65 2.57
N THR A 155 -12.22 -5.62 1.42
CA THR A 155 -11.70 -6.24 0.19
C THR A 155 -10.35 -5.66 -0.20
N GLY A 156 -10.19 -4.33 -0.13
CA GLY A 156 -8.94 -3.66 -0.43
C GLY A 156 -7.80 -4.00 0.55
N VAL A 157 -8.12 -4.13 1.84
CA VAL A 157 -7.15 -4.56 2.87
C VAL A 157 -6.68 -6.00 2.61
N LEU A 158 -7.59 -6.92 2.25
CA LEU A 158 -7.24 -8.30 1.91
C LEU A 158 -6.42 -8.37 0.62
N TRP A 159 -6.79 -7.60 -0.39
CA TRP A 159 -6.01 -7.45 -1.62
C TRP A 159 -4.59 -6.95 -1.32
N LEU A 160 -4.45 -5.90 -0.52
CA LEU A 160 -3.14 -5.36 -0.13
C LEU A 160 -2.31 -6.39 0.65
N ALA A 161 -2.92 -7.14 1.58
CA ALA A 161 -2.23 -8.19 2.33
C ALA A 161 -1.58 -9.23 1.39
N CYS A 162 -2.35 -9.65 0.38
CA CYS A 162 -1.89 -10.59 -0.65
C CYS A 162 -0.72 -10.02 -1.45
N ILE A 163 -0.91 -8.84 -2.04
CA ILE A 163 0.10 -8.20 -2.92
C ILE A 163 1.38 -7.87 -2.16
N ALA A 164 1.26 -7.32 -0.94
CA ALA A 164 2.41 -6.92 -0.14
C ALA A 164 3.25 -8.13 0.31
N ALA A 165 2.60 -9.20 0.80
CA ALA A 165 3.30 -10.43 1.17
C ALA A 165 3.98 -11.08 -0.02
N ALA A 166 3.26 -11.22 -1.13
CA ALA A 166 3.80 -11.85 -2.33
C ALA A 166 4.93 -11.02 -2.97
N SER A 167 4.84 -9.69 -3.02
CA SER A 167 5.90 -8.81 -3.53
C SER A 167 7.21 -8.96 -2.73
N ALA A 168 7.10 -9.17 -1.42
CA ALA A 168 8.25 -9.43 -0.56
C ALA A 168 8.84 -10.85 -0.78
N THR A 169 7.97 -11.86 -0.94
CA THR A 169 8.38 -13.26 -1.15
C THR A 169 9.09 -13.47 -2.48
N MET A 170 8.62 -12.79 -3.54
CA MET A 170 9.19 -12.91 -4.89
C MET A 170 10.60 -12.31 -5.04
N GLY A 171 11.14 -11.70 -3.98
CA GLY A 171 12.44 -11.02 -4.05
C GLY A 171 12.43 -9.77 -4.93
N GLY A 172 11.27 -9.30 -5.39
CA GLY A 172 11.15 -8.09 -6.19
C GLY A 172 11.24 -6.81 -5.35
N HIS A 173 10.92 -6.90 -4.07
CA HIS A 173 10.91 -5.76 -3.16
C HIS A 173 11.35 -6.15 -1.74
N ARG A 174 12.07 -5.25 -1.10
CA ARG A 174 12.44 -5.36 0.32
C ARG A 174 11.24 -5.03 1.21
N PRO A 175 11.18 -5.58 2.44
CA PRO A 175 10.12 -5.25 3.40
C PRO A 175 9.94 -3.76 3.62
N SER A 176 11.04 -2.97 3.71
CA SER A 176 10.94 -1.52 3.89
C SER A 176 10.30 -0.82 2.69
N GLU A 177 10.56 -1.27 1.47
CA GLU A 177 10.00 -0.69 0.25
C GLU A 177 8.48 -0.86 0.21
N VAL A 178 8.01 -2.04 0.62
CA VAL A 178 6.59 -2.41 0.71
C VAL A 178 5.89 -1.62 1.82
N LEU A 179 6.47 -1.56 3.00
CA LEU A 179 5.96 -0.79 4.14
C LEU A 179 5.97 0.71 3.86
N GLY A 180 7.06 1.22 3.28
CA GLY A 180 7.20 2.63 2.90
C GLY A 180 6.12 3.08 1.92
N ALA A 181 5.82 2.26 0.91
CA ALA A 181 4.73 2.53 -0.04
C ALA A 181 3.36 2.63 0.63
N THR A 182 3.09 1.75 1.60
CA THR A 182 1.84 1.76 2.37
C THR A 182 1.76 3.00 3.27
N LEU A 183 2.84 3.34 3.97
CA LEU A 183 2.90 4.54 4.82
C LEU A 183 2.71 5.82 4.00
N LEU A 184 3.29 5.90 2.80
CA LEU A 184 3.10 7.03 1.89
C LEU A 184 1.64 7.19 1.47
N ALA A 185 0.96 6.10 1.10
CA ALA A 185 -0.47 6.12 0.76
C ALA A 185 -1.33 6.53 1.97
N CYS A 186 -1.05 6.00 3.16
CA CYS A 186 -1.73 6.37 4.40
C CYS A 186 -1.50 7.84 4.79
N ALA A 187 -0.31 8.39 4.54
CA ALA A 187 -0.01 9.80 4.81
C ALA A 187 -0.86 10.74 3.93
N TRP A 188 -0.93 10.48 2.62
CA TRP A 188 -1.76 11.25 1.70
C TRP A 188 -3.26 11.11 2.00
N TYR A 189 -3.71 9.90 2.35
CA TYR A 189 -5.09 9.68 2.79
C TYR A 189 -5.40 10.43 4.09
N GLY A 190 -4.49 10.39 5.07
CA GLY A 190 -4.62 11.12 6.32
C GLY A 190 -4.72 12.65 6.11
N LEU A 191 -3.96 13.19 5.15
CA LEU A 191 -4.06 14.59 4.73
C LEU A 191 -5.40 14.87 4.04
N ALA A 192 -5.81 14.03 3.11
CA ALA A 192 -7.08 14.16 2.39
C ALA A 192 -8.28 14.16 3.34
N THR A 193 -8.31 13.25 4.33
CA THR A 193 -9.36 13.18 5.33
C THR A 193 -9.35 14.35 6.31
N TRP A 194 -8.21 14.99 6.53
CA TRP A 194 -8.10 16.20 7.34
C TRP A 194 -8.68 17.42 6.60
N LEU A 195 -8.52 17.49 5.28
CA LEU A 195 -9.06 18.56 4.44
C LEU A 195 -10.57 18.43 4.16
N LEU A 196 -11.12 17.23 4.33
CA LEU A 196 -12.54 16.97 4.10
C LEU A 196 -13.40 17.28 5.34
N PRO A 197 -14.67 17.71 5.16
CA PRO A 197 -15.60 17.82 6.25
C PRO A 197 -15.78 16.50 7.02
N PRO A 198 -15.93 16.53 8.35
CA PRO A 198 -16.03 15.31 9.17
C PRO A 198 -17.14 14.35 8.72
N ASP A 199 -18.27 14.89 8.24
CA ASP A 199 -19.39 14.08 7.78
C ASP A 199 -19.10 13.30 6.49
N ALA A 200 -18.19 13.80 5.66
CA ALA A 200 -17.76 13.12 4.42
C ALA A 200 -16.98 11.84 4.67
N THR A 201 -16.33 11.75 5.83
CA THR A 201 -15.43 10.61 6.18
C THR A 201 -16.04 9.65 7.18
N ARG A 202 -17.20 9.98 7.78
CA ARG A 202 -17.89 9.12 8.75
C ARG A 202 -18.40 7.84 8.10
N SER A 203 -18.15 6.70 8.74
CA SER A 203 -18.78 5.42 8.41
C SER A 203 -19.75 5.03 9.53
N PRO A 204 -20.98 4.64 9.20
CA PRO A 204 -21.95 4.19 10.20
C PRO A 204 -21.60 2.82 10.78
N ARG A 205 -20.69 2.11 10.17
CA ARG A 205 -20.23 0.77 10.59
C ARG A 205 -18.74 0.75 10.73
N ALA A 206 -18.27 0.17 11.83
CA ALA A 206 -16.84 -0.15 12.01
C ALA A 206 -16.41 -1.23 11.00
N LEU A 207 -15.13 -1.21 10.63
CA LEU A 207 -14.55 -2.32 9.87
C LEU A 207 -14.57 -3.58 10.74
N PRO A 208 -15.00 -4.73 10.19
CA PRO A 208 -15.05 -5.98 10.97
C PRO A 208 -13.67 -6.38 11.45
N ALA A 209 -13.53 -6.73 12.74
CA ALA A 209 -12.25 -7.21 13.29
C ALA A 209 -11.73 -8.47 12.57
N ILE A 210 -12.65 -9.32 12.08
CA ILE A 210 -12.33 -10.50 11.28
C ILE A 210 -11.52 -10.19 10.04
N THR A 211 -11.57 -8.94 9.54
CA THR A 211 -10.73 -8.49 8.40
C THR A 211 -9.25 -8.68 8.68
N LEU A 212 -8.78 -8.36 9.89
CA LEU A 212 -7.37 -8.53 10.25
C LEU A 212 -6.98 -10.01 10.38
N THR A 213 -7.88 -10.86 10.89
CA THR A 213 -7.65 -12.31 10.94
C THR A 213 -7.52 -12.88 9.52
N LEU A 214 -8.43 -12.50 8.62
CA LEU A 214 -8.37 -12.90 7.21
C LEU A 214 -7.13 -12.35 6.51
N ALA A 215 -6.76 -11.09 6.77
CA ALA A 215 -5.55 -10.49 6.21
C ALA A 215 -4.28 -11.23 6.67
N MET A 216 -4.22 -11.65 7.95
CA MET A 216 -3.13 -12.49 8.44
C MET A 216 -3.09 -13.84 7.71
N ALA A 217 -4.22 -14.52 7.57
CA ALA A 217 -4.29 -15.80 6.86
C ALA A 217 -3.84 -15.66 5.39
N ILE A 218 -4.31 -14.63 4.70
CA ILE A 218 -3.91 -14.34 3.31
C ILE A 218 -2.41 -14.01 3.23
N ALA A 219 -1.89 -13.19 4.13
CA ALA A 219 -0.48 -12.85 4.16
C ALA A 219 0.40 -14.07 4.41
N LEU A 220 -0.01 -14.98 5.30
CA LEU A 220 0.68 -16.25 5.54
C LEU A 220 0.68 -17.13 4.29
N VAL A 221 -0.45 -17.32 3.64
CA VAL A 221 -0.56 -18.14 2.42
C VAL A 221 0.26 -17.53 1.28
N SER A 222 0.23 -16.21 1.11
CA SER A 222 0.96 -15.50 0.05
C SER A 222 2.46 -15.42 0.34
N GLY A 223 2.86 -15.34 1.62
CA GLY A 223 4.25 -15.31 2.07
C GLY A 223 4.92 -16.68 2.22
N ALA A 224 4.14 -17.77 2.31
CA ALA A 224 4.62 -19.13 2.62
C ALA A 224 5.37 -19.85 1.47
N ARG A 225 5.69 -19.16 0.40
CA ARG A 225 6.29 -19.74 -0.81
C ARG A 225 7.81 -19.57 -0.90
N ASP A 226 8.46 -19.17 0.20
CA ASP A 226 9.91 -19.05 0.28
C ASP A 226 10.55 -20.33 0.84
N ASP A 227 11.82 -20.59 0.50
CA ASP A 227 12.56 -21.77 0.93
C ASP A 227 12.88 -21.79 2.41
N THR A 228 12.81 -20.61 3.07
CA THR A 228 13.14 -20.47 4.49
C THR A 228 11.98 -19.94 5.29
N LEU A 229 11.76 -20.53 6.47
CA LEU A 229 10.72 -20.09 7.39
C LEU A 229 10.86 -18.60 7.76
N THR A 230 12.09 -18.13 7.96
CA THR A 230 12.36 -16.73 8.33
C THR A 230 11.88 -15.77 7.25
N ARG A 231 12.16 -16.04 5.97
CA ARG A 231 11.70 -15.19 4.86
C ARG A 231 10.20 -15.26 4.70
N SER A 232 9.62 -16.47 4.71
CA SER A 232 8.17 -16.64 4.64
C SER A 232 7.44 -15.86 5.74
N LEU A 233 7.91 -15.94 6.99
CA LEU A 233 7.33 -15.19 8.10
C LEU A 233 7.53 -13.68 7.96
N THR A 234 8.69 -13.23 7.49
CA THR A 234 8.95 -11.81 7.26
C THR A 234 8.07 -11.24 6.17
N SER A 235 7.89 -11.96 5.05
CA SER A 235 6.99 -11.57 3.97
C SER A 235 5.54 -11.52 4.43
N ALA A 236 5.09 -12.53 5.18
CA ALA A 236 3.75 -12.56 5.76
C ALA A 236 3.53 -11.42 6.77
N ALA A 237 4.49 -11.18 7.66
CA ALA A 237 4.45 -10.07 8.61
C ALA A 237 4.38 -8.72 7.89
N THR A 238 5.16 -8.53 6.83
CA THR A 238 5.15 -7.32 6.01
C THR A 238 3.77 -7.09 5.40
N GLY A 239 3.18 -8.11 4.77
CA GLY A 239 1.84 -8.04 4.20
C GLY A 239 0.77 -7.74 5.24
N PHE A 240 0.82 -8.38 6.39
CA PHE A 240 -0.11 -8.13 7.49
C PHE A 240 0.02 -6.72 8.06
N ILE A 241 1.24 -6.21 8.28
CA ILE A 241 1.45 -4.85 8.79
C ILE A 241 0.91 -3.82 7.79
N CYS A 242 1.15 -4.00 6.49
CA CYS A 242 0.56 -3.14 5.45
C CYS A 242 -0.98 -3.13 5.52
N ALA A 243 -1.59 -4.30 5.63
CA ALA A 243 -3.04 -4.46 5.76
C ALA A 243 -3.56 -3.76 7.03
N ALA A 244 -2.88 -3.94 8.16
CA ALA A 244 -3.24 -3.32 9.44
C ALA A 244 -3.12 -1.78 9.39
N LEU A 245 -2.10 -1.23 8.73
CA LEU A 245 -1.95 0.21 8.53
C LEU A 245 -3.10 0.80 7.72
N VAL A 246 -3.46 0.17 6.59
CA VAL A 246 -4.59 0.62 5.75
C VAL A 246 -5.92 0.41 6.46
N TRP A 247 -6.10 -0.72 7.16
CA TRP A 247 -7.28 -0.96 7.98
C TRP A 247 -7.45 0.13 9.05
N HIS A 248 -6.40 0.46 9.79
CA HIS A 248 -6.39 1.53 10.79
C HIS A 248 -6.69 2.90 10.17
N ALA A 249 -6.09 3.22 9.03
CA ALA A 249 -6.33 4.48 8.32
C ALA A 249 -7.79 4.60 7.86
N ALA A 250 -8.37 3.51 7.31
CA ALA A 250 -9.74 3.48 6.79
C ALA A 250 -10.81 3.39 7.89
N ALA A 251 -10.51 2.85 9.07
CA ALA A 251 -11.45 2.68 10.16
C ALA A 251 -11.97 4.01 10.74
N GLY A 252 -11.27 5.12 10.48
CA GLY A 252 -11.66 6.45 10.96
C GLY A 252 -11.49 6.63 12.47
N ARG A 253 -11.66 7.87 12.95
CA ARG A 253 -11.59 8.19 14.38
C ARG A 253 -12.88 7.79 15.07
N PRO A 254 -12.84 7.05 16.19
CA PRO A 254 -13.99 6.96 17.08
C PRO A 254 -14.32 8.37 17.58
N THR A 255 -15.57 8.78 17.42
CA THR A 255 -16.05 10.08 17.92
C THR A 255 -16.08 10.06 19.44
N HIS A 256 -15.20 10.81 20.09
CA HIS A 256 -15.18 11.03 21.55
C HIS A 256 -16.41 11.77 22.09
N THR A 257 -17.41 12.10 21.26
CA THR A 257 -18.57 12.93 21.63
C THR A 257 -19.79 12.17 22.18
N ALA A 258 -19.72 10.84 22.35
CA ALA A 258 -20.85 10.09 22.89
C ALA A 258 -20.84 9.92 24.42
N ARG A 259 -19.87 10.49 25.15
CA ARG A 259 -19.75 10.31 26.60
C ARG A 259 -20.31 11.46 27.47
N SER A 260 -20.61 12.63 26.89
CA SER A 260 -21.11 13.77 27.67
C SER A 260 -22.66 13.96 27.68
N ALA A 261 -23.39 13.04 27.02
CA ALA A 261 -24.86 13.09 26.99
C ALA A 261 -25.54 12.07 27.93
N ARG A 262 -24.80 11.46 28.86
CA ARG A 262 -25.34 10.54 29.88
C ARG A 262 -24.84 10.85 31.30
N SER A 263 -24.57 12.13 31.58
CA SER A 263 -24.39 12.62 32.95
C SER A 263 -25.49 13.56 33.35
#